data_cb8d1ee9a6153e44cedd1487e2e326a6
#
_entry.id   cb8d1ee9a6153e44cedd1487e2e326a6
#
_cell.length_a   1.000
_cell.length_b   1.000
_cell.length_c   1.000
_cell.angle_alpha   90.00
_cell.angle_beta   90.00
_cell.angle_gamma   90.00
#
_symmetry.space_group_name_H-M   'P 1'
#
loop_
_entity.id
_entity.type
_entity.pdbx_description
1 polymer ?
#
loop_
_entity_poly.entity_id
_entity_poly.type
_entity_poly.pdbx_seq_one_letter_code
_entity_poly.pdbx_strand_id
1 'polypeptide(L)'
;MKHTAYYHLPGLFEFYELYRLFLPLFREHREYFYDWCEISSIYGAPEGCLWGGGRIGCGDENPQEVLKLINEYGISARLTFSNSMLRKAHLSDRKCNELCALFEQGSEDGNSDNNSVKNGVIVHSELLVDYLKQNYPNLYLVSS
;
A
#
# COMPACT_ATOMS: atom_id res chain seq x y z
N MET A 1 1.62 -13.85 -28.05
CA MET A 1 0.98 -13.34 -26.83
C MET A 1 2.06 -12.93 -25.83
N LYS A 2 2.08 -11.68 -25.43
CA LYS A 2 3.10 -11.18 -24.48
C LYS A 2 2.64 -11.50 -23.05
N HIS A 3 3.44 -12.26 -22.33
CA HIS A 3 3.18 -12.56 -20.93
C HIS A 3 3.85 -11.51 -20.05
N THR A 4 3.09 -10.90 -19.13
CA THR A 4 3.59 -9.92 -18.19
C THR A 4 3.55 -10.50 -16.78
N ALA A 5 4.66 -10.38 -16.06
CA ALA A 5 4.72 -10.73 -14.65
C ALA A 5 4.57 -9.48 -13.80
N TYR A 6 3.63 -9.51 -12.88
CA TYR A 6 3.36 -8.41 -11.96
C TYR A 6 3.96 -8.71 -10.60
N TYR A 7 4.87 -7.86 -10.17
CA TYR A 7 5.56 -8.02 -8.89
C TYR A 7 4.92 -7.18 -7.80
N HIS A 8 4.81 -7.75 -6.62
CA HIS A 8 4.35 -7.10 -5.42
C HIS A 8 5.52 -7.02 -4.45
N LEU A 9 6.00 -5.83 -4.17
CA LEU A 9 7.23 -5.63 -3.42
C LEU A 9 6.95 -5.21 -1.97
N PRO A 10 7.72 -5.71 -1.00
CA PRO A 10 7.56 -5.35 0.41
C PRO A 10 8.22 -4.02 0.75
N GLY A 11 8.05 -3.60 2.01
CA GLY A 11 8.80 -2.49 2.56
C GLY A 11 8.32 -1.11 2.17
N LEU A 12 7.00 -0.93 2.05
CA LEU A 12 6.40 0.33 1.64
C LEU A 12 6.94 1.55 2.41
N PHE A 13 7.07 1.43 3.72
CA PHE A 13 7.60 2.50 4.57
C PHE A 13 9.08 2.31 4.87
N GLU A 14 9.50 1.06 5.08
CA GLU A 14 10.86 0.72 5.48
C GLU A 14 11.90 1.06 4.41
N PHE A 15 11.55 0.91 3.14
CA PHE A 15 12.47 1.09 2.03
C PHE A 15 12.15 2.32 1.18
N TYR A 16 11.56 3.33 1.80
CA TYR A 16 11.19 4.57 1.11
C TYR A 16 12.37 5.18 0.35
N GLU A 17 13.53 5.31 0.99
CA GLU A 17 14.72 5.88 0.36
C GLU A 17 15.21 5.02 -0.81
N LEU A 18 15.11 3.69 -0.68
CA LEU A 18 15.44 2.79 -1.78
C LEU A 18 14.51 3.01 -2.97
N TYR A 19 13.22 3.10 -2.73
CA TYR A 19 12.24 3.29 -3.81
C TYR A 19 12.36 4.66 -4.47
N ARG A 20 12.78 5.67 -3.75
CA ARG A 20 13.06 6.99 -4.34
C ARG A 20 14.13 6.91 -5.43
N LEU A 21 15.09 6.01 -5.28
CA LEU A 21 16.14 5.78 -6.27
C LEU A 21 15.76 4.74 -7.31
N PHE A 22 15.13 3.67 -6.87
CA PHE A 22 14.83 2.51 -7.71
C PHE A 22 13.70 2.78 -8.73
N LEU A 23 12.64 3.46 -8.33
CA LEU A 23 11.49 3.66 -9.21
C LEU A 23 11.82 4.54 -10.42
N PRO A 24 12.57 5.66 -10.28
CA PRO A 24 13.04 6.38 -11.45
C PRO A 24 13.93 5.54 -12.35
N LEU A 25 14.84 4.75 -11.78
CA LEU A 25 15.70 3.85 -12.54
C LEU A 25 14.88 2.84 -13.34
N PHE A 26 13.90 2.21 -12.70
CA PHE A 26 13.02 1.23 -13.34
C PHE A 26 12.21 1.85 -14.48
N ARG A 27 11.70 3.08 -14.30
CA ARG A 27 10.91 3.78 -15.32
C ARG A 27 11.76 4.23 -16.51
N GLU A 28 12.91 4.85 -16.24
CA GLU A 28 13.71 5.55 -17.26
C GLU A 28 14.74 4.65 -17.94
N HIS A 29 15.12 3.56 -17.28
CA HIS A 29 16.16 2.64 -17.78
C HIS A 29 15.63 1.22 -17.89
N ARG A 30 14.52 1.08 -18.62
CA ARG A 30 13.88 -0.23 -18.84
C ARG A 30 14.78 -1.22 -19.55
N GLU A 31 15.83 -0.75 -20.25
CA GLU A 31 16.81 -1.60 -20.92
C GLU A 31 17.58 -2.51 -19.97
N TYR A 32 17.61 -2.18 -18.67
CA TYR A 32 18.24 -3.01 -17.65
C TYR A 32 17.32 -4.07 -17.06
N PHE A 33 16.04 -4.09 -17.47
CA PHE A 33 15.03 -5.00 -16.93
C PHE A 33 14.32 -5.71 -18.08
N TYR A 34 13.81 -6.90 -17.79
CA TYR A 34 13.00 -7.59 -18.78
C TYR A 34 11.71 -6.79 -19.06
N ASP A 35 11.32 -6.76 -20.33
CA ASP A 35 10.12 -6.01 -20.75
C ASP A 35 8.81 -6.59 -20.21
N TRP A 36 8.85 -7.84 -19.74
CA TRP A 36 7.69 -8.51 -19.13
C TRP A 36 7.59 -8.29 -17.62
N CYS A 37 8.51 -7.56 -17.00
CA CYS A 37 8.49 -7.25 -15.58
C CYS A 37 7.74 -5.95 -15.33
N GLU A 38 6.69 -6.01 -14.51
CA GLU A 38 5.95 -4.83 -14.05
C GLU A 38 5.78 -4.85 -12.54
N ILE A 39 5.80 -3.70 -11.92
CA ILE A 39 5.55 -3.56 -10.48
C ILE A 39 4.10 -3.16 -10.29
N SER A 40 3.31 -4.04 -9.69
CA SER A 40 1.86 -3.81 -9.50
C SER A 40 1.56 -3.11 -8.18
N SER A 41 2.23 -3.51 -7.12
CA SER A 41 2.00 -2.90 -5.81
C SER A 41 3.26 -2.94 -4.95
N ILE A 42 3.29 -2.03 -3.98
CA ILE A 42 4.27 -2.06 -2.89
C ILE A 42 3.50 -2.05 -1.58
N TYR A 43 3.82 -2.96 -0.68
CA TYR A 43 3.04 -3.16 0.53
C TYR A 43 3.89 -3.05 1.78
N GLY A 44 3.25 -2.71 2.90
CA GLY A 44 3.89 -2.62 4.21
C GLY A 44 3.01 -1.93 5.23
N ALA A 45 3.52 -1.83 6.45
CA ALA A 45 2.86 -1.14 7.54
C ALA A 45 3.85 -0.21 8.23
N PRO A 46 3.41 0.97 8.67
CA PRO A 46 4.28 1.85 9.44
C PRO A 46 4.54 1.29 10.83
N GLU A 47 5.58 1.80 11.46
CA GLU A 47 5.94 1.40 12.83
C GLU A 47 4.79 1.68 13.80
N GLY A 48 4.59 0.75 14.74
CA GLY A 48 3.60 0.90 15.80
C GLY A 48 2.15 0.84 15.35
N CYS A 49 1.88 0.31 14.17
CA CYS A 49 0.51 0.20 13.67
C CYS A 49 -0.19 -1.01 14.28
N LEU A 50 -1.26 -0.77 15.05
CA LEU A 50 -1.99 -1.82 15.75
C LEU A 50 -2.54 -2.91 14.82
N TRP A 51 -3.17 -2.49 13.72
CA TRP A 51 -3.76 -3.45 12.77
C TRP A 51 -2.70 -4.21 11.98
N GLY A 52 -1.49 -3.66 11.93
CA GLY A 52 -0.35 -4.32 11.30
C GLY A 52 0.45 -5.24 12.24
N GLY A 53 0.02 -5.39 13.48
CA GLY A 53 0.68 -6.24 14.47
C GLY A 53 1.75 -5.56 15.30
N GLY A 54 1.81 -4.23 15.30
CA GLY A 54 2.73 -3.46 16.15
C GLY A 54 4.19 -3.66 15.82
N ARG A 55 4.55 -3.73 14.55
CA ARG A 55 5.93 -3.94 14.11
C ARG A 55 6.86 -2.85 14.66
N ILE A 56 8.04 -3.26 15.07
CA ILE A 56 9.09 -2.39 15.60
C ILE A 56 10.19 -2.27 14.54
N GLY A 57 10.72 -1.08 14.36
CA GLY A 57 11.87 -0.87 13.47
C GLY A 57 11.70 0.30 12.55
N CYS A 58 12.15 0.17 11.33
CA CYS A 58 12.12 1.24 10.34
C CYS A 58 10.71 1.48 9.82
N GLY A 59 10.30 2.72 9.65
CA GLY A 59 9.00 2.99 9.06
C GLY A 59 8.29 4.19 9.66
N ASP A 60 9.06 5.15 10.16
CA ASP A 60 8.55 6.42 10.65
C ASP A 60 8.38 7.47 9.55
N GLU A 61 8.53 7.05 8.30
CA GLU A 61 8.37 7.94 7.16
C GLU A 61 6.95 8.52 7.09
N ASN A 62 6.85 9.74 6.58
CA ASN A 62 5.57 10.42 6.43
C ASN A 62 4.69 9.63 5.45
N PRO A 63 3.53 9.12 5.88
CA PRO A 63 2.67 8.30 5.00
C PRO A 63 2.20 9.03 3.74
N GLN A 64 2.01 10.35 3.80
CA GLN A 64 1.59 11.12 2.63
C GLN A 64 2.68 11.15 1.57
N GLU A 65 3.94 11.32 1.98
CA GLU A 65 5.07 11.33 1.05
C GLU A 65 5.29 9.95 0.44
N VAL A 66 5.19 8.89 1.26
CA VAL A 66 5.30 7.51 0.79
C VAL A 66 4.23 7.21 -0.26
N LEU A 67 2.99 7.53 0.06
CA LEU A 67 1.86 7.31 -0.84
C LEU A 67 2.02 8.07 -2.16
N LYS A 68 2.42 9.35 -2.06
CA LYS A 68 2.64 10.19 -3.23
C LYS A 68 3.71 9.60 -4.15
N LEU A 69 4.83 9.18 -3.59
CA LEU A 69 5.91 8.57 -4.37
C LEU A 69 5.41 7.35 -5.15
N ILE A 70 4.76 6.42 -4.45
CA ILE A 70 4.35 5.15 -5.05
C ILE A 70 3.27 5.36 -6.10
N ASN A 71 2.25 6.16 -5.80
CA ASN A 71 1.16 6.42 -6.74
C ASN A 71 1.60 7.23 -7.96
N GLU A 72 2.63 8.08 -7.82
CA GLU A 72 3.20 8.83 -8.94
C GLU A 72 3.72 7.90 -10.04
N TYR A 73 4.19 6.72 -9.69
CA TYR A 73 4.68 5.72 -10.64
C TYR A 73 3.59 4.75 -11.10
N GLY A 74 2.33 5.02 -10.78
CA GLY A 74 1.21 4.17 -11.19
C GLY A 74 1.16 2.85 -10.42
N ILE A 75 1.77 2.80 -9.25
CA ILE A 75 1.87 1.59 -8.43
C ILE A 75 0.90 1.69 -7.25
N SER A 76 0.19 0.60 -6.96
CA SER A 76 -0.73 0.53 -5.83
C SER A 76 0.06 0.44 -4.52
N ALA A 77 -0.24 1.31 -3.57
CA ALA A 77 0.29 1.23 -2.21
C ALA A 77 -0.70 0.46 -1.34
N ARG A 78 -0.23 -0.56 -0.64
CA ARG A 78 -1.08 -1.44 0.16
C ARG A 78 -0.59 -1.52 1.60
N LEU A 79 -1.49 -1.23 2.53
CA LEU A 79 -1.22 -1.35 3.96
C LEU A 79 -1.31 -2.81 4.38
N THR A 80 -0.32 -3.30 5.13
CA THR A 80 -0.33 -4.66 5.64
C THR A 80 -0.97 -4.68 7.03
N PHE A 81 -2.25 -4.97 7.08
CA PHE A 81 -3.03 -5.06 8.30
C PHE A 81 -3.39 -6.51 8.60
N SER A 82 -2.36 -7.31 8.81
CA SER A 82 -2.45 -8.77 8.94
C SER A 82 -2.56 -9.27 10.38
N ASN A 83 -2.80 -8.39 11.35
CA ASN A 83 -2.99 -8.79 12.74
C ASN A 83 -4.25 -9.65 12.88
N SER A 84 -4.08 -10.90 13.32
CA SER A 84 -5.19 -11.84 13.49
C SER A 84 -5.87 -11.76 14.84
N MET A 85 -5.32 -10.97 15.76
CA MET A 85 -5.79 -10.90 17.17
C MET A 85 -6.67 -9.69 17.42
N LEU A 86 -7.23 -9.09 16.39
CA LEU A 86 -8.05 -7.89 16.53
C LEU A 86 -9.41 -8.18 17.15
N ARG A 87 -9.83 -7.26 18.03
CA ARG A 87 -11.14 -7.25 18.65
C ARG A 87 -11.88 -5.97 18.26
N LYS A 88 -13.17 -5.93 18.52
CA LYS A 88 -14.03 -4.80 18.16
C LYS A 88 -13.52 -3.46 18.70
N ALA A 89 -12.96 -3.44 19.91
CA ALA A 89 -12.38 -2.24 20.51
C ALA A 89 -11.18 -1.69 19.71
N HIS A 90 -10.47 -2.54 18.98
CA HIS A 90 -9.32 -2.13 18.20
C HIS A 90 -9.69 -1.38 16.91
N LEU A 91 -10.94 -1.49 16.47
CA LEU A 91 -11.41 -0.85 15.23
C LEU A 91 -11.47 0.67 15.34
N SER A 92 -11.48 1.21 16.55
CA SER A 92 -11.47 2.66 16.79
C SER A 92 -10.05 3.26 16.81
N ASP A 93 -9.01 2.49 16.51
CA ASP A 93 -7.64 3.00 16.50
C ASP A 93 -7.52 4.17 15.53
N ARG A 94 -7.09 5.31 16.04
CA ARG A 94 -7.04 6.55 15.29
C ARG A 94 -6.02 6.48 14.15
N LYS A 95 -4.80 6.04 14.45
CA LYS A 95 -3.71 6.00 13.47
C LYS A 95 -4.07 5.11 12.28
N CYS A 96 -4.61 3.93 12.56
CA CYS A 96 -4.99 2.98 11.49
C CYS A 96 -6.13 3.53 10.63
N ASN A 97 -7.12 4.18 11.24
CA ASN A 97 -8.21 4.81 10.50
C ASN A 97 -7.73 5.98 9.64
N GLU A 98 -6.83 6.80 10.18
CA GLU A 98 -6.24 7.90 9.40
C GLU A 98 -5.46 7.41 8.19
N LEU A 99 -4.73 6.30 8.33
CA LEU A 99 -4.03 5.66 7.21
C LEU A 99 -4.99 5.16 6.15
N CYS A 100 -6.07 4.51 6.55
CA CYS A 100 -7.09 4.03 5.60
C CYS A 100 -7.73 5.18 4.84
N ALA A 101 -8.08 6.25 5.53
CA ALA A 101 -8.67 7.44 4.90
C ALA A 101 -7.70 8.06 3.89
N LEU A 102 -6.44 8.19 4.27
CA LEU A 102 -5.40 8.74 3.39
C LEU A 102 -5.23 7.89 2.14
N PHE A 103 -5.13 6.56 2.28
CA PHE A 103 -4.92 5.65 1.17
C PHE A 103 -6.16 5.57 0.27
N GLU A 104 -7.35 5.64 0.85
CA GLU A 104 -8.60 5.69 0.07
C GLU A 104 -8.70 6.97 -0.73
N GLN A 105 -8.38 8.11 -0.12
CA GLN A 105 -8.39 9.41 -0.79
C GLN A 105 -7.39 9.44 -1.95
N GLY A 106 -6.20 8.88 -1.75
CA GLY A 106 -5.21 8.76 -2.83
C GLY A 106 -5.73 7.99 -4.02
N SER A 107 -6.58 6.99 -3.78
CA SER A 107 -7.23 6.22 -4.85
C SER A 107 -8.25 7.06 -5.63
N GLU A 108 -8.91 8.00 -4.97
CA GLU A 108 -9.92 8.87 -5.59
C GLU A 108 -9.28 10.02 -6.38
N ASP A 109 -8.20 10.57 -5.86
CA ASP A 109 -7.54 11.75 -6.42
C ASP A 109 -6.70 11.45 -7.66
N GLY A 110 -6.40 10.18 -7.91
CA GLY A 110 -5.56 9.74 -9.03
C GLY A 110 -6.24 9.80 -10.38
N ASN A 111 -7.21 10.65 -10.58
CA ASN A 111 -8.13 10.53 -11.70
C ASN A 111 -7.91 11.49 -12.87
N SER A 112 -6.86 12.29 -12.89
CA SER A 112 -6.74 13.29 -13.95
C SER A 112 -6.17 12.77 -15.26
N ASP A 113 -5.45 11.62 -15.28
CA ASP A 113 -4.72 11.18 -16.47
C ASP A 113 -4.74 9.66 -16.70
N ASN A 114 -5.85 8.98 -16.61
CA ASN A 114 -5.97 7.53 -16.90
C ASN A 114 -5.11 6.61 -16.01
N ASN A 115 -4.43 7.15 -15.02
CA ASN A 115 -3.56 6.42 -14.10
C ASN A 115 -4.15 6.36 -12.70
N SER A 116 -5.48 6.20 -12.61
CA SER A 116 -6.12 6.03 -11.31
C SER A 116 -5.63 4.74 -10.66
N VAL A 117 -4.78 4.88 -9.67
CA VAL A 117 -4.26 3.76 -8.92
C VAL A 117 -5.17 3.49 -7.73
N LYS A 118 -5.65 2.28 -7.61
CA LYS A 118 -6.46 1.89 -6.47
C LYS A 118 -5.55 1.33 -5.38
N ASN A 119 -5.40 2.07 -4.30
CA ASN A 119 -4.65 1.62 -3.14
C ASN A 119 -5.45 0.59 -2.36
N GLY A 120 -4.81 -0.15 -1.47
CA GLY A 120 -5.47 -1.24 -0.81
C GLY A 120 -4.91 -1.61 0.55
N VAL A 121 -5.46 -2.69 1.07
CA VAL A 121 -5.09 -3.27 2.36
C VAL A 121 -4.96 -4.78 2.20
N ILE A 122 -3.86 -5.33 2.72
CA ILE A 122 -3.70 -6.77 2.88
C ILE A 122 -4.22 -7.09 4.28
N VAL A 123 -5.29 -7.86 4.37
CA VAL A 123 -6.03 -8.06 5.61
C VAL A 123 -6.24 -9.54 5.90
N HIS A 124 -6.14 -9.92 7.18
CA HIS A 124 -6.36 -11.29 7.64
C HIS A 124 -7.66 -11.44 8.43
N SER A 125 -7.92 -10.51 9.37
CA SER A 125 -9.08 -10.57 10.26
C SER A 125 -10.39 -10.31 9.51
N GLU A 126 -11.34 -11.24 9.61
CA GLU A 126 -12.68 -11.06 9.03
C GLU A 126 -13.40 -9.86 9.62
N LEU A 127 -13.21 -9.62 10.93
CA LEU A 127 -13.77 -8.45 11.61
C LEU A 127 -13.28 -7.16 10.94
N LEU A 128 -11.99 -7.09 10.63
CA LEU A 128 -11.41 -5.93 9.97
C LEU A 128 -11.88 -5.82 8.52
N VAL A 129 -12.02 -6.94 7.82
CA VAL A 129 -12.55 -6.96 6.45
C VAL A 129 -13.93 -6.29 6.40
N ASP A 130 -14.84 -6.71 7.28
CA ASP A 130 -16.19 -6.16 7.32
C ASP A 130 -16.18 -4.67 7.64
N TYR A 131 -15.34 -4.27 8.59
CA TYR A 131 -15.18 -2.86 8.95
C TYR A 131 -14.67 -2.03 7.76
N LEU A 132 -13.65 -2.51 7.07
CA LEU A 132 -13.07 -1.79 5.93
C LEU A 132 -14.06 -1.67 4.78
N LYS A 133 -14.83 -2.71 4.50
CA LYS A 133 -15.85 -2.68 3.44
C LYS A 133 -16.92 -1.63 3.72
N GLN A 134 -17.28 -1.44 4.97
CA GLN A 134 -18.31 -0.47 5.37
C GLN A 134 -17.79 0.96 5.39
N ASN A 135 -16.55 1.17 5.84
CA ASN A 135 -16.02 2.50 6.12
C ASN A 135 -15.08 3.02 5.03
N TYR A 136 -14.43 2.13 4.30
CA TYR A 136 -13.46 2.49 3.25
C TYR A 136 -13.68 1.65 2.00
N PRO A 137 -14.86 1.80 1.34
CA PRO A 137 -15.27 0.90 0.25
C PRO A 137 -14.42 1.01 -1.01
N ASN A 138 -13.67 2.09 -1.17
CA ASN A 138 -12.83 2.30 -2.35
C ASN A 138 -11.42 1.70 -2.21
N LEU A 139 -11.10 1.12 -1.06
CA LEU A 139 -9.84 0.39 -0.89
C LEU A 139 -9.94 -1.02 -1.48
N TYR A 140 -8.89 -1.43 -2.17
CA TYR A 140 -8.76 -2.79 -2.67
C TYR A 140 -8.32 -3.70 -1.54
N LEU A 141 -9.07 -4.77 -1.28
CA LEU A 141 -8.77 -5.70 -0.19
C LEU A 141 -8.16 -6.98 -0.72
N VAL A 142 -7.04 -7.37 -0.13
CA VAL A 142 -6.32 -8.60 -0.46
C VAL A 142 -6.34 -9.49 0.78
N SER A 143 -6.76 -10.74 0.59
CA SER A 143 -6.76 -11.73 1.67
C SER A 143 -5.34 -12.17 1.98
N SER A 144 -5.03 -12.23 3.24
CA SER A 144 -3.73 -12.72 3.72
C SER A 144 -3.85 -14.17 4.16
#